data_b4dd6156ff60e2c9fe6a0cf1c6d13014
#
_entry.id   b4dd6156ff60e2c9fe6a0cf1c6d13014
#
_cell.length_a   1.000
_cell.length_b   1.000
_cell.length_c   1.000
_cell.angle_alpha   90.00
_cell.angle_beta   90.00
_cell.angle_gamma   90.00
#
_symmetry.space_group_name_H-M   'P 1'
#
loop_
_entity.id
_entity.type
_entity.pdbx_description
1 polymer ?
#
loop_
_entity_poly.entity_id
_entity_poly.type
_entity_poly.pdbx_seq_one_letter_code
_entity_poly.pdbx_strand_id
1 'polypeptide(L)'
;MLKNESTEMYLETILRLSERSKTIREVDLADAMKVSKVSVCKAVKRLVEKQLVTCKDHRIALTKEGRTVAANVYERHIVLTRFLVALGVSSAVAEQDACRIEHCISEETFSVIKSKYGSER
;
A
#
# COMPACT_ATOMS: atom_id res chain seq x y z
N MET A 1 -8.19 -9.22 9.51
CA MET A 1 -7.71 -9.14 8.46
C MET A 1 -8.32 -8.23 7.54
N LEU A 2 -9.47 -8.44 7.14
CA LEU A 2 -10.10 -7.52 6.24
C LEU A 2 -10.28 -6.12 6.79
N LYS A 3 -10.33 -5.99 8.10
CA LYS A 3 -10.42 -4.68 8.71
C LYS A 3 -9.28 -3.77 8.39
N ASN A 4 -8.10 -4.34 8.20
CA ASN A 4 -6.90 -3.54 7.97
C ASN A 4 -6.57 -3.34 6.51
N GLU A 5 -7.30 -4.00 5.63
CA GLU A 5 -7.01 -3.93 4.22
C GLU A 5 -7.10 -2.49 3.69
N SER A 6 -8.18 -1.81 4.03
CA SER A 6 -8.37 -0.43 3.57
C SER A 6 -7.28 0.48 4.11
N THR A 7 -6.95 0.34 5.38
CA THR A 7 -5.89 1.13 5.99
C THR A 7 -4.58 0.91 5.25
N GLU A 8 -4.24 -0.34 5.00
CA GLU A 8 -2.99 -0.67 4.32
C GLU A 8 -2.96 -0.13 2.90
N MET A 9 -4.08 -0.21 2.18
CA MET A 9 -4.14 0.32 0.82
C MET A 9 -3.90 1.82 0.79
N TYR A 10 -4.49 2.55 1.72
CA TYR A 10 -4.27 3.99 1.78
C TYR A 10 -2.81 4.31 2.09
N LEU A 11 -2.23 3.62 3.07
CA LEU A 11 -0.85 3.90 3.45
C LEU A 11 0.11 3.57 2.30
N GLU A 12 -0.10 2.46 1.63
CA GLU A 12 0.74 2.09 0.50
C GLU A 12 0.63 3.11 -0.62
N THR A 13 -0.59 3.57 -0.90
CA THR A 13 -0.80 4.56 -1.95
C THR A 13 -0.10 5.86 -1.62
N ILE A 14 -0.19 6.29 -0.35
CA ILE A 14 0.50 7.51 0.07
C ILE A 14 2.00 7.36 -0.12
N LEU A 15 2.55 6.19 0.25
CA LEU A 15 3.98 5.96 0.09
C LEU A 15 4.38 6.05 -1.38
N ARG A 16 3.62 5.40 -2.26
CA ARG A 16 3.93 5.42 -3.68
C ARG A 16 3.86 6.82 -4.27
N LEU A 17 2.84 7.58 -3.88
CA LEU A 17 2.70 8.94 -4.37
C LEU A 17 3.82 9.82 -3.85
N SER A 18 4.28 9.57 -2.62
CA SER A 18 5.33 10.40 -2.04
C SER A 18 6.67 10.20 -2.75
N GLU A 19 6.82 9.12 -3.49
CA GLU A 19 8.04 8.91 -4.28
C GLU A 19 8.05 9.75 -5.54
N ARG A 20 6.89 10.25 -5.95
CA ARG A 20 6.78 11.04 -7.18
C ARG A 20 6.57 12.52 -6.90
N SER A 21 6.03 12.84 -5.75
CA SER A 21 5.65 14.20 -5.45
C SER A 21 5.93 14.51 -3.99
N LYS A 22 6.39 15.72 -3.73
CA LYS A 22 6.68 16.13 -2.36
C LYS A 22 5.43 16.43 -1.58
N THR A 23 4.35 16.77 -2.26
CA THR A 23 3.11 17.15 -1.61
C THR A 23 2.00 16.24 -2.07
N ILE A 24 1.32 15.62 -1.11
CA ILE A 24 0.20 14.75 -1.39
C ILE A 24 -1.04 15.34 -0.74
N ARG A 25 -2.09 15.49 -1.53
CA ARG A 25 -3.35 16.02 -1.03
C ARG A 25 -4.43 14.97 -1.15
N GLU A 26 -5.56 15.24 -0.51
CA GLU A 26 -6.68 14.30 -0.55
C GLU A 26 -7.15 14.02 -1.97
N VAL A 27 -7.10 15.03 -2.84
CA VAL A 27 -7.52 14.85 -4.23
C VAL A 27 -6.59 13.88 -4.95
N ASP A 28 -5.30 13.90 -4.61
CA ASP A 28 -4.34 12.98 -5.21
C ASP A 28 -4.66 11.54 -4.84
N LEU A 29 -5.04 11.33 -3.58
CA LEU A 29 -5.43 9.99 -3.12
C LEU A 29 -6.73 9.55 -3.78
N ALA A 30 -7.69 10.44 -3.88
CA ALA A 30 -8.97 10.11 -4.49
C ALA A 30 -8.76 9.66 -5.93
N ASP A 31 -7.93 10.40 -6.67
CA ASP A 31 -7.64 10.07 -8.06
C ASP A 31 -6.91 8.75 -8.18
N ALA A 32 -5.89 8.54 -7.35
CA ALA A 32 -5.07 7.33 -7.43
C ALA A 32 -5.87 6.09 -7.08
N MET A 33 -6.75 6.20 -6.10
CA MET A 33 -7.50 5.04 -5.62
C MET A 33 -8.87 4.92 -6.28
N LYS A 34 -9.25 5.91 -7.07
CA LYS A 34 -10.53 5.92 -7.79
C LYS A 34 -11.71 5.81 -6.82
N VAL A 35 -11.64 6.60 -5.76
CA VAL A 35 -12.70 6.68 -4.76
C VAL A 35 -13.10 8.13 -4.62
N SER A 36 -14.21 8.37 -3.93
CA SER A 36 -14.71 9.72 -3.75
C SER A 36 -13.85 10.50 -2.76
N LYS A 37 -13.87 11.80 -2.88
CA LYS A 37 -13.15 12.66 -1.96
C LYS A 37 -13.67 12.50 -0.54
N VAL A 38 -14.99 12.28 -0.40
CA VAL A 38 -15.57 12.07 0.92
C VAL A 38 -15.00 10.82 1.58
N SER A 39 -14.85 9.74 0.81
CA SER A 39 -14.25 8.52 1.33
C SER A 39 -12.82 8.76 1.78
N VAL A 40 -12.06 9.51 0.99
CA VAL A 40 -10.67 9.82 1.33
C VAL A 40 -10.61 10.64 2.62
N CYS A 41 -11.45 11.65 2.74
CA CYS A 41 -11.45 12.50 3.93
C CYS A 41 -11.72 11.69 5.18
N LYS A 42 -12.67 10.77 5.12
CA LYS A 42 -12.97 9.93 6.26
C LYS A 42 -11.81 8.99 6.60
N ALA A 43 -11.19 8.43 5.56
CA ALA A 43 -10.08 7.52 5.77
C ALA A 43 -8.87 8.25 6.36
N VAL A 44 -8.56 9.43 5.83
CA VAL A 44 -7.45 10.22 6.35
C VAL A 44 -7.66 10.57 7.81
N LYS A 45 -8.88 10.93 8.15
CA LYS A 45 -9.20 11.25 9.53
C LYS A 45 -8.90 10.08 10.45
N ARG A 46 -9.30 8.88 10.05
CA ARG A 46 -9.02 7.68 10.83
C ARG A 46 -7.53 7.42 10.94
N LEU A 47 -6.80 7.64 9.85
CA LEU A 47 -5.36 7.43 9.87
C LEU A 47 -4.65 8.41 10.77
N VAL A 48 -5.13 9.66 10.81
CA VAL A 48 -4.57 10.66 11.72
C VAL A 48 -4.82 10.24 13.17
N GLU A 49 -6.02 9.74 13.46
CA GLU A 49 -6.34 9.28 14.82
C GLU A 49 -5.47 8.12 15.24
N LYS A 50 -5.10 7.27 14.30
CA LYS A 50 -4.20 6.14 14.59
C LYS A 50 -2.74 6.54 14.57
N GLN A 51 -2.46 7.81 14.30
CA GLN A 51 -1.10 8.34 14.26
C GLN A 51 -0.24 7.71 13.17
N LEU A 52 -0.88 7.33 12.07
CA LEU A 52 -0.17 6.76 10.93
C LEU A 52 0.14 7.80 9.87
N VAL A 53 -0.63 8.89 9.84
CA VAL A 53 -0.35 10.02 8.94
C VAL A 53 -0.58 11.32 9.69
N THR A 54 -0.04 12.39 9.11
CA THR A 54 -0.37 13.74 9.54
C THR A 54 -1.08 14.42 8.38
N CYS A 55 -1.97 15.34 8.70
CA CYS A 55 -2.65 16.11 7.67
C CYS A 55 -2.66 17.55 8.12
N LYS A 56 -1.93 18.41 7.41
CA LYS A 56 -1.81 19.79 7.76
C LYS A 56 -2.01 20.63 6.51
N ASP A 57 -2.97 21.54 6.54
CA ASP A 57 -3.29 22.36 5.37
C ASP A 57 -3.57 21.46 4.15
N HIS A 58 -4.33 20.39 4.38
CA HIS A 58 -4.70 19.41 3.36
C HIS A 58 -3.54 18.65 2.76
N ARG A 59 -2.37 18.74 3.38
CA ARG A 59 -1.18 17.99 2.95
C ARG A 59 -1.02 16.78 3.84
N ILE A 60 -0.87 15.63 3.22
CA ILE A 60 -0.82 14.37 3.92
C ILE A 60 0.60 13.82 3.89
N ALA A 61 1.07 13.38 5.04
CA ALA A 61 2.40 12.78 5.14
C ALA A 61 2.34 11.59 6.07
N LEU A 62 3.17 10.59 5.79
CA LEU A 62 3.26 9.42 6.65
C LEU A 62 4.06 9.76 7.90
N THR A 63 3.59 9.26 9.04
CA THR A 63 4.42 9.28 10.24
C THR A 63 5.45 8.17 10.12
N LYS A 64 6.33 8.08 11.11
CA LYS A 64 7.31 7.00 11.12
C LYS A 64 6.59 5.64 11.15
N GLU A 65 5.57 5.53 11.99
CA GLU A 65 4.80 4.29 12.08
C GLU A 65 4.06 3.99 10.79
N GLY A 66 3.47 5.02 10.19
CA GLY A 66 2.76 4.85 8.94
C GLY A 66 3.68 4.39 7.83
N ARG A 67 4.89 4.94 7.80
CA ARG A 67 5.86 4.56 6.79
C ARG A 67 6.29 3.10 6.93
N THR A 68 6.44 2.65 8.18
CA THR A 68 6.79 1.26 8.42
C THR A 68 5.72 0.32 7.90
N VAL A 69 4.46 0.61 8.21
CA VAL A 69 3.35 -0.21 7.72
C VAL A 69 3.29 -0.18 6.20
N ALA A 70 3.39 1.03 5.63
CA ALA A 70 3.31 1.18 4.18
C ALA A 70 4.43 0.43 3.46
N ALA A 71 5.63 0.50 4.01
CA ALA A 71 6.78 -0.16 3.40
C ALA A 71 6.63 -1.68 3.42
N ASN A 72 6.08 -2.21 4.51
CA ASN A 72 5.86 -3.65 4.62
C ASN A 72 4.83 -4.12 3.59
N VAL A 73 3.77 -3.36 3.42
CA VAL A 73 2.74 -3.72 2.44
C VAL A 73 3.30 -3.63 1.04
N TYR A 74 4.07 -2.58 0.77
CA TYR A 74 4.67 -2.39 -0.55
C TYR A 74 5.66 -3.50 -0.87
N GLU A 75 6.42 -3.94 0.12
CA GLU A 75 7.34 -5.06 -0.07
C GLU A 75 6.57 -6.31 -0.46
N ARG A 76 5.44 -6.57 0.19
CA ARG A 76 4.62 -7.71 -0.16
C ARG A 76 4.16 -7.63 -1.61
N HIS A 77 3.76 -6.43 -2.03
CA HIS A 77 3.31 -6.22 -3.40
C HIS A 77 4.41 -6.58 -4.40
N ILE A 78 5.62 -6.10 -4.16
CA ILE A 78 6.74 -6.35 -5.07
C ILE A 78 7.07 -7.83 -5.13
N VAL A 79 7.19 -8.47 -3.97
CA VAL A 79 7.56 -9.88 -3.90
C VAL A 79 6.51 -10.76 -4.56
N LEU A 80 5.24 -10.48 -4.26
CA LEU A 80 4.16 -11.28 -4.83
C LEU A 80 4.05 -11.10 -6.33
N THR A 81 4.27 -9.88 -6.82
CA THR A 81 4.26 -9.65 -8.25
C THR A 81 5.36 -10.46 -8.92
N ARG A 82 6.55 -10.46 -8.36
CA ARG A 82 7.67 -11.25 -8.91
C ARG A 82 7.35 -12.73 -8.91
N PHE A 83 6.76 -13.20 -7.83
CA PHE A 83 6.39 -14.60 -7.70
C PHE A 83 5.42 -15.00 -8.80
N LEU A 84 4.39 -14.21 -9.02
CA LEU A 84 3.39 -14.54 -10.04
C LEU A 84 3.97 -14.46 -11.44
N VAL A 85 4.80 -13.48 -11.71
CA VAL A 85 5.45 -13.38 -13.02
C VAL A 85 6.35 -14.59 -13.25
N ALA A 86 7.06 -15.03 -12.20
CA ALA A 86 7.93 -16.20 -12.33
C ALA A 86 7.13 -17.46 -12.65
N LEU A 87 5.87 -17.52 -12.20
CA LEU A 87 5.01 -18.66 -12.53
C LEU A 87 4.45 -18.59 -13.94
N GLY A 88 4.60 -17.45 -14.61
CA GLY A 88 4.10 -17.31 -15.97
C GLY A 88 2.92 -16.35 -16.11
N VAL A 89 2.51 -15.72 -15.02
CA VAL A 89 1.41 -14.75 -15.08
C VAL A 89 1.93 -13.47 -15.73
N SER A 90 1.13 -12.84 -16.57
CA SER A 90 1.53 -11.59 -17.22
C SER A 90 1.74 -10.51 -16.18
N SER A 91 2.60 -9.54 -16.47
CA SER A 91 2.92 -8.48 -15.53
C SER A 91 1.68 -7.72 -15.06
N ALA A 92 0.80 -7.39 -15.99
CA ALA A 92 -0.39 -6.62 -15.64
C ALA A 92 -1.29 -7.37 -14.68
N VAL A 93 -1.53 -8.67 -14.96
CA VAL A 93 -2.38 -9.48 -14.10
C VAL A 93 -1.68 -9.75 -12.77
N ALA A 94 -0.37 -9.98 -12.81
CA ALA A 94 0.40 -10.25 -11.60
C ALA A 94 0.30 -9.06 -10.64
N GLU A 95 0.39 -7.85 -11.15
CA GLU A 95 0.26 -6.67 -10.31
C GLU A 95 -1.12 -6.56 -9.70
N GLN A 96 -2.15 -6.82 -10.49
CA GLN A 96 -3.51 -6.75 -9.98
C GLN A 96 -3.77 -7.78 -8.90
N ASP A 97 -3.32 -9.01 -9.14
CA ASP A 97 -3.54 -10.08 -8.17
C ASP A 97 -2.71 -9.88 -6.91
N ALA A 98 -1.46 -9.41 -7.07
CA ALA A 98 -0.62 -9.13 -5.92
C ALA A 98 -1.27 -8.09 -5.02
N CYS A 99 -1.91 -7.10 -5.62
CA CYS A 99 -2.59 -6.05 -4.86
C CYS A 99 -3.70 -6.62 -3.97
N ARG A 100 -4.29 -7.72 -4.36
CA ARG A 100 -5.32 -8.37 -3.55
C ARG A 100 -4.70 -9.32 -2.54
N ILE A 101 -3.77 -10.13 -2.97
CA ILE A 101 -3.17 -11.16 -2.13
C ILE A 101 -2.39 -10.57 -0.98
N GLU A 102 -1.74 -9.44 -1.21
CA GLU A 102 -0.83 -8.88 -0.21
C GLU A 102 -1.49 -8.60 1.14
N HIS A 103 -2.81 -8.42 1.14
CA HIS A 103 -3.54 -8.12 2.37
C HIS A 103 -4.13 -9.36 3.02
N CYS A 104 -4.01 -10.50 2.38
CA CYS A 104 -4.71 -11.71 2.81
C CYS A 104 -3.83 -12.85 3.28
N ILE A 105 -2.59 -12.90 2.84
CA ILE A 105 -1.74 -14.05 3.17
C ILE A 105 -1.09 -13.89 4.54
N SER A 106 -0.76 -15.03 5.12
CA SER A 106 -0.10 -15.03 6.42
C SER A 106 1.37 -14.63 6.29
N GLU A 107 1.96 -14.30 7.45
CA GLU A 107 3.38 -14.01 7.49
C GLU A 107 4.19 -15.22 7.08
N GLU A 108 3.75 -16.39 7.49
CA GLU A 108 4.47 -17.61 7.17
C GLU A 108 4.53 -17.83 5.66
N THR A 109 3.38 -17.74 5.00
CA THR A 109 3.34 -17.92 3.56
C THR A 109 4.18 -16.87 2.85
N PHE A 110 4.05 -15.62 3.27
CA PHE A 110 4.83 -14.57 2.65
C PHE A 110 6.32 -14.78 2.83
N SER A 111 6.74 -15.21 4.03
CA SER A 111 8.17 -15.45 4.30
C SER A 111 8.75 -16.50 3.38
N VAL A 112 7.99 -17.56 3.12
CA VAL A 112 8.46 -18.61 2.23
C VAL A 112 8.59 -18.09 0.80
N ILE A 113 7.59 -17.36 0.35
CA ILE A 113 7.63 -16.80 -1.00
C ILE A 113 8.79 -15.82 -1.13
N LYS A 114 8.98 -14.98 -0.11
CA LYS A 114 10.04 -13.99 -0.12
C LYS A 114 11.42 -14.64 -0.18
N SER A 115 11.59 -15.76 0.52
CA SER A 115 12.88 -16.43 0.53
C SER A 115 13.28 -16.92 -0.86
N LYS A 116 12.32 -17.16 -1.71
CA LYS A 116 12.59 -17.67 -3.07
C LYS A 116 12.55 -16.58 -4.13
N TYR A 117 11.72 -15.57 -3.96
CA TYR A 117 11.48 -14.57 -5.00
C TYR A 117 11.70 -13.13 -4.54
N GLY A 118 12.09 -12.92 -3.32
CA GLY A 118 12.20 -11.59 -2.77
C GLY A 118 13.47 -10.85 -3.10
N SER A 119 14.55 -11.60 -3.25
CA SER A 119 15.80 -10.90 -3.45
C SER A 119 16.03 -10.72 -4.89
N GLU A 120 16.46 -10.04 -5.28
CA GLU A 120 16.60 -9.90 -6.46
C GLU A 120 17.63 -9.56 -6.82
N ARG A 121 18.01 -9.48 -6.98
CA ARG A 121 18.83 -9.23 -7.38
C ARG A 121 19.11 -9.55 -7.88
#